data_a9112ee4be1bf2a60097bd4f89aeea83
#
_entry.id   a9112ee4be1bf2a60097bd4f89aeea83
#
_cell.length_a   1.000
_cell.length_b   1.000
_cell.length_c   1.000
_cell.angle_alpha   90.00
_cell.angle_beta   90.00
_cell.angle_gamma   90.00
#
_symmetry.space_group_name_H-M   'P 1'
#
loop_
_entity.id
_entity.type
_entity.pdbx_description
1 polymer ?
#
loop_
_entity_poly.entity_id
_entity_poly.type
_entity_poly.pdbx_seq_one_letter_code
_entity_poly.pdbx_strand_id
1 'polypeptide(L)'
;MTHAPRPETGASQVWTGRASNRMQWVLAAAGAACLALGIALAVEGPDKTSGLVPLVMSVVGCVAVGLLVLFGTIAFTHVHVRVDCDAVDVRCGHIGVPRRRIPLGEVSGAQLVPLISPRSWGGWGYRWRPEKGTAVVVRRGPGIIIDLGSGRRFTVTVDDPEGAVSTIRALLLLPPPALDR
;
A
#
# COMPACT_ATOMS: atom_id res chain seq x y z
N MET A 1 -22.55 -39.67 -22.10
CA MET A 1 -21.52 -39.37 -21.06
C MET A 1 -21.51 -37.88 -20.87
N THR A 2 -22.28 -37.40 -19.91
CA THR A 2 -22.50 -35.98 -19.63
C THR A 2 -21.40 -35.54 -18.67
N HIS A 3 -20.50 -34.70 -19.14
CA HIS A 3 -19.43 -34.13 -18.34
C HIS A 3 -20.04 -33.06 -17.43
N ALA A 4 -20.23 -33.36 -16.16
CA ALA A 4 -20.65 -32.38 -15.17
C ALA A 4 -19.52 -31.35 -14.99
N PRO A 5 -19.82 -30.05 -15.02
CA PRO A 5 -18.81 -29.05 -14.76
C PRO A 5 -18.36 -29.17 -13.31
N ARG A 6 -17.04 -29.31 -13.15
CA ARG A 6 -16.39 -29.33 -11.82
C ARG A 6 -16.65 -27.96 -11.17
N PRO A 7 -17.17 -27.90 -9.93
CA PRO A 7 -17.31 -26.60 -9.25
C PRO A 7 -15.93 -26.01 -9.09
N GLU A 8 -15.72 -24.85 -9.70
CA GLU A 8 -14.58 -24.00 -9.43
C GLU A 8 -14.62 -23.68 -7.94
N THR A 9 -13.70 -24.25 -7.18
CA THR A 9 -13.49 -23.91 -5.77
C THR A 9 -12.89 -22.50 -5.75
N GLY A 10 -13.71 -21.50 -6.06
CA GLY A 10 -13.39 -20.11 -5.85
C GLY A 10 -13.22 -19.91 -4.35
N ALA A 11 -12.00 -19.68 -3.91
CA ALA A 11 -11.72 -19.23 -2.55
C ALA A 11 -12.70 -18.09 -2.24
N SER A 12 -13.63 -18.34 -1.32
CA SER A 12 -14.69 -17.42 -0.97
C SER A 12 -14.06 -16.13 -0.47
N GLN A 13 -14.03 -15.12 -1.35
CA GLN A 13 -13.58 -13.80 -0.97
C GLN A 13 -14.63 -13.23 -0.01
N VAL A 14 -14.25 -13.07 1.25
CA VAL A 14 -15.19 -12.68 2.30
C VAL A 14 -15.28 -11.16 2.43
N TRP A 15 -14.14 -10.45 2.23
CA TRP A 15 -14.11 -8.99 2.32
C TRP A 15 -12.93 -8.39 1.54
N THR A 16 -13.17 -7.23 0.92
CA THR A 16 -12.11 -6.43 0.29
C THR A 16 -12.23 -4.98 0.67
N GLY A 17 -11.12 -4.40 1.08
CA GLY A 17 -10.99 -2.98 1.37
C GLY A 17 -9.90 -2.30 0.58
N ARG A 18 -10.06 -0.99 0.45
CA ARG A 18 -9.10 -0.12 -0.22
C ARG A 18 -8.77 1.04 0.69
N ALA A 19 -7.58 1.61 0.49
CA ALA A 19 -7.27 2.95 0.95
C ALA A 19 -6.50 3.66 -0.13
N SER A 20 -6.87 4.91 -0.41
CA SER A 20 -6.18 5.76 -1.38
C SER A 20 -5.79 7.09 -0.76
N ASN A 21 -4.70 7.68 -1.23
CA ASN A 21 -4.21 8.97 -0.75
C ASN A 21 -4.39 10.04 -1.83
N ARG A 22 -5.26 11.03 -1.59
CA ARG A 22 -5.45 12.16 -2.53
C ARG A 22 -4.21 13.05 -2.67
N MET A 23 -3.31 13.04 -1.67
CA MET A 23 -2.06 13.78 -1.69
C MET A 23 -1.13 13.35 -2.85
N GLN A 24 -1.31 12.14 -3.36
CA GLN A 24 -0.58 11.62 -4.52
C GLN A 24 -0.72 12.50 -5.76
N TRP A 25 -1.90 13.09 -6.00
CA TRP A 25 -2.13 13.94 -7.15
C TRP A 25 -1.28 15.22 -7.10
N VAL A 26 -1.10 15.77 -5.88
CA VAL A 26 -0.23 16.93 -5.66
C VAL A 26 1.24 16.56 -5.94
N LEU A 27 1.67 15.41 -5.43
CA LEU A 27 3.04 14.93 -5.67
C LEU A 27 3.26 14.57 -7.15
N ALA A 28 2.28 13.93 -7.80
CA ALA A 28 2.36 13.64 -9.22
C ALA A 28 2.44 14.93 -10.07
N ALA A 29 1.65 15.94 -9.75
CA ALA A 29 1.72 17.24 -10.40
C ALA A 29 3.08 17.91 -10.19
N ALA A 30 3.62 17.88 -8.98
CA ALA A 30 4.96 18.41 -8.69
C ALA A 30 6.06 17.66 -9.47
N GLY A 31 6.00 16.32 -9.53
CA GLY A 31 6.93 15.51 -10.33
C GLY A 31 6.84 15.82 -11.82
N ALA A 32 5.62 15.97 -12.35
CA ALA A 32 5.39 16.37 -13.74
C ALA A 32 5.92 17.77 -14.03
N ALA A 33 5.73 18.73 -13.12
CA ALA A 33 6.25 20.08 -13.24
C ALA A 33 7.79 20.09 -13.26
N CYS A 34 8.44 19.30 -12.41
CA CYS A 34 9.90 19.15 -12.43
C CYS A 34 10.40 18.59 -13.77
N LEU A 35 9.71 17.57 -14.31
CA LEU A 35 10.07 17.03 -15.63
C LEU A 35 9.87 18.05 -16.74
N ALA A 36 8.74 18.76 -16.76
CA ALA A 36 8.47 19.80 -17.74
C ALA A 36 9.54 20.92 -17.70
N LEU A 37 9.93 21.34 -16.48
CA LEU A 37 11.00 22.32 -16.30
C LEU A 37 12.34 21.79 -16.84
N GLY A 38 12.69 20.54 -16.56
CA GLY A 38 13.91 19.93 -17.09
C GLY A 38 13.94 19.88 -18.61
N ILE A 39 12.80 19.55 -19.24
CA ILE A 39 12.64 19.52 -20.70
C ILE A 39 12.75 20.95 -21.25
N ALA A 40 12.07 21.93 -20.64
CA ALA A 40 12.12 23.34 -21.08
C ALA A 40 13.54 23.88 -21.06
N LEU A 41 14.30 23.63 -19.97
CA LEU A 41 15.71 24.03 -19.88
C LEU A 41 16.59 23.36 -20.95
N ALA A 42 16.31 22.09 -21.28
CA ALA A 42 17.05 21.38 -22.32
C ALA A 42 16.77 21.94 -23.72
N VAL A 43 15.54 22.38 -24.00
CA VAL A 43 15.12 22.94 -25.29
C VAL A 43 15.61 24.39 -25.47
N GLU A 44 15.55 25.22 -24.41
CA GLU A 44 15.98 26.62 -24.47
C GLU A 44 17.51 26.80 -24.63
N GLY A 45 18.28 25.76 -24.33
CA GLY A 45 19.72 25.72 -24.54
C GLY A 45 20.55 26.55 -23.55
N PRO A 46 21.86 26.68 -23.79
CA PRO A 46 22.80 27.36 -22.89
C PRO A 46 22.70 28.87 -22.82
N ASP A 47 21.90 29.49 -23.69
CA ASP A 47 21.83 30.96 -23.80
C ASP A 47 21.26 31.64 -22.56
N LYS A 48 20.44 30.91 -21.77
CA LYS A 48 19.86 31.39 -20.51
C LYS A 48 20.59 30.94 -19.25
N THR A 49 21.59 30.09 -19.38
CA THR A 49 22.39 29.59 -18.27
C THR A 49 23.85 29.95 -18.41
N SER A 50 24.56 30.12 -17.30
CA SER A 50 25.97 30.59 -17.27
C SER A 50 26.96 29.58 -17.88
N GLY A 51 26.52 28.69 -18.79
CA GLY A 51 27.34 27.70 -19.48
C GLY A 51 26.71 26.29 -19.56
N LEU A 52 27.36 25.41 -20.31
CA LEU A 52 26.89 24.06 -20.59
C LEU A 52 26.82 23.17 -19.34
N VAL A 53 27.79 23.26 -18.44
CA VAL A 53 27.88 22.41 -17.24
C VAL A 53 26.72 22.69 -16.27
N PRO A 54 26.40 23.94 -15.88
CA PRO A 54 25.24 24.24 -15.06
C PRO A 54 23.92 23.82 -15.71
N LEU A 55 23.80 23.97 -17.03
CA LEU A 55 22.61 23.53 -17.77
C LEU A 55 22.41 22.02 -17.63
N VAL A 56 23.42 21.23 -17.94
CA VAL A 56 23.35 19.77 -17.85
C VAL A 56 23.00 19.31 -16.43
N MET A 57 23.64 19.89 -15.42
CA MET A 57 23.36 19.56 -14.01
C MET A 57 21.92 19.89 -13.62
N SER A 58 21.38 21.03 -14.08
CA SER A 58 20.00 21.43 -13.81
C SER A 58 19.00 20.49 -14.48
N VAL A 59 19.21 20.15 -15.74
CA VAL A 59 18.36 19.22 -16.51
C VAL A 59 18.36 17.85 -15.87
N VAL A 60 19.55 17.29 -15.60
CA VAL A 60 19.67 15.96 -14.96
C VAL A 60 19.03 15.97 -13.58
N GLY A 61 19.24 17.00 -12.78
CA GLY A 61 18.64 17.17 -11.47
C GLY A 61 17.11 17.20 -11.53
N CYS A 62 16.53 18.01 -12.39
CA CYS A 62 15.07 18.11 -12.57
C CYS A 62 14.47 16.78 -13.04
N VAL A 63 15.09 16.12 -14.01
CA VAL A 63 14.61 14.83 -14.52
C VAL A 63 14.70 13.75 -13.44
N ALA A 64 15.82 13.65 -12.73
CA ALA A 64 16.00 12.67 -11.68
C ALA A 64 14.99 12.85 -10.53
N VAL A 65 14.80 14.08 -10.05
CA VAL A 65 13.81 14.41 -9.01
C VAL A 65 12.39 14.13 -9.51
N GLY A 66 12.04 14.56 -10.72
CA GLY A 66 10.73 14.33 -11.31
C GLY A 66 10.40 12.84 -11.42
N LEU A 67 11.32 12.02 -11.92
CA LEU A 67 11.15 10.57 -12.02
C LEU A 67 11.06 9.91 -10.65
N LEU A 68 11.90 10.31 -9.69
CA LEU A 68 11.88 9.77 -8.32
C LEU A 68 10.53 10.04 -7.63
N VAL A 69 10.00 11.26 -7.75
CA VAL A 69 8.71 11.66 -7.18
C VAL A 69 7.57 10.88 -7.85
N LEU A 70 7.57 10.77 -9.18
CA LEU A 70 6.55 10.02 -9.92
C LEU A 70 6.59 8.53 -9.57
N PHE A 71 7.77 7.93 -9.53
CA PHE A 71 7.93 6.54 -9.13
C PHE A 71 7.43 6.30 -7.69
N GLY A 72 7.81 7.17 -6.76
CA GLY A 72 7.35 7.10 -5.38
C GLY A 72 5.83 7.23 -5.25
N THR A 73 5.20 8.10 -6.05
CA THR A 73 3.74 8.23 -6.05
C THR A 73 3.05 6.98 -6.57
N ILE A 74 3.51 6.38 -7.66
CA ILE A 74 2.92 5.16 -8.23
C ILE A 74 3.08 3.97 -7.28
N ALA A 75 4.23 3.85 -6.63
CA ALA A 75 4.54 2.72 -5.76
C ALA A 75 3.69 2.67 -4.48
N PHE A 76 3.30 3.82 -3.92
CA PHE A 76 2.70 3.89 -2.58
C PHE A 76 1.30 4.50 -2.53
N THR A 77 0.61 4.59 -3.66
CA THR A 77 -0.68 5.29 -3.79
C THR A 77 -1.88 4.55 -3.24
N HIS A 78 -1.89 3.23 -3.33
CA HIS A 78 -3.05 2.41 -3.02
C HIS A 78 -2.65 1.24 -2.14
N VAL A 79 -3.56 0.87 -1.24
CA VAL A 79 -3.50 -0.42 -0.54
C VAL A 79 -4.78 -1.16 -0.84
N HIS A 80 -4.63 -2.42 -1.21
CA HIS A 80 -5.69 -3.39 -1.29
C HIS A 80 -5.52 -4.38 -0.16
N VAL A 81 -6.53 -4.49 0.66
CA VAL A 81 -6.62 -5.50 1.70
C VAL A 81 -7.72 -6.46 1.30
N ARG A 82 -7.38 -7.73 1.24
CA ARG A 82 -8.30 -8.82 0.95
C ARG A 82 -8.27 -9.81 2.11
N VAL A 83 -9.44 -10.12 2.62
CA VAL A 83 -9.61 -11.12 3.67
C VAL A 83 -10.31 -12.32 3.05
N ASP A 84 -9.61 -13.44 2.99
CA ASP A 84 -10.10 -14.74 2.57
C ASP A 84 -10.23 -15.66 3.79
N CYS A 85 -10.84 -16.83 3.64
CA CYS A 85 -10.97 -17.82 4.72
C CYS A 85 -9.62 -18.33 5.26
N ASP A 86 -8.55 -18.21 4.48
CA ASP A 86 -7.22 -18.75 4.83
C ASP A 86 -6.24 -17.67 5.28
N ALA A 87 -6.38 -16.45 4.80
CA ALA A 87 -5.36 -15.40 4.99
C ALA A 87 -5.89 -13.98 4.79
N VAL A 88 -5.20 -13.03 5.39
CA VAL A 88 -5.29 -11.60 5.08
C VAL A 88 -4.16 -11.24 4.12
N ASP A 89 -4.51 -10.84 2.89
CA ASP A 89 -3.57 -10.44 1.85
C ASP A 89 -3.57 -8.91 1.73
N VAL A 90 -2.43 -8.30 1.98
CA VAL A 90 -2.23 -6.84 1.88
C VAL A 90 -1.27 -6.56 0.75
N ARG A 91 -1.72 -5.81 -0.25
CA ARG A 91 -0.94 -5.43 -1.43
C ARG A 91 -0.86 -3.92 -1.53
N CYS A 92 0.34 -3.42 -1.76
CA CYS A 92 0.62 -1.99 -1.89
C CYS A 92 0.88 -1.61 -3.34
N GLY A 93 0.37 -0.45 -3.75
CA GLY A 93 0.62 0.13 -5.07
C GLY A 93 -0.06 -0.62 -6.22
N HIS A 94 0.14 -0.10 -7.44
CA HIS A 94 -0.40 -0.68 -8.67
C HIS A 94 0.26 -2.01 -9.03
N ILE A 95 1.53 -2.15 -8.70
CA ILE A 95 2.34 -3.36 -8.98
C ILE A 95 2.09 -4.44 -7.91
N GLY A 96 1.37 -4.11 -6.82
CA GLY A 96 1.10 -5.04 -5.72
C GLY A 96 2.32 -5.36 -4.84
N VAL A 97 3.35 -4.52 -4.87
CA VAL A 97 4.59 -4.67 -4.08
C VAL A 97 4.77 -3.44 -3.18
N PRO A 98 5.09 -3.63 -1.88
CA PRO A 98 5.25 -4.90 -1.17
C PRO A 98 3.91 -5.62 -0.93
N ARG A 99 3.96 -6.96 -0.99
CA ARG A 99 2.82 -7.82 -0.67
C ARG A 99 3.07 -8.53 0.66
N ARG A 100 2.07 -8.53 1.52
CA ARG A 100 2.10 -9.28 2.78
C ARG A 100 0.87 -10.17 2.87
N ARG A 101 1.10 -11.47 2.92
CA ARG A 101 0.07 -12.48 3.21
C ARG A 101 0.25 -12.94 4.64
N ILE A 102 -0.79 -12.85 5.43
CA ILE A 102 -0.84 -13.23 6.84
C ILE A 102 -1.85 -14.36 6.95
N PRO A 103 -1.41 -15.61 7.20
CA PRO A 103 -2.31 -16.72 7.43
C PRO A 103 -3.24 -16.44 8.64
N LEU A 104 -4.53 -16.76 8.53
CA LEU A 104 -5.47 -16.55 9.64
C LEU A 104 -5.08 -17.34 10.90
N GLY A 105 -4.40 -18.49 10.74
CA GLY A 105 -3.85 -19.24 11.87
C GLY A 105 -2.76 -18.50 12.68
N GLU A 106 -2.13 -17.45 12.10
CA GLU A 106 -1.20 -16.58 12.82
C GLU A 106 -1.89 -15.37 13.47
N VAL A 107 -3.16 -15.11 13.14
CA VAL A 107 -3.90 -13.95 13.64
C VAL A 107 -4.54 -14.32 14.97
N SER A 108 -4.18 -13.63 16.03
CA SER A 108 -4.77 -13.78 17.36
C SER A 108 -5.92 -12.81 17.62
N GLY A 109 -6.01 -11.73 16.84
CA GLY A 109 -7.08 -10.74 16.96
C GLY A 109 -6.98 -9.63 15.95
N ALA A 110 -8.06 -8.85 15.84
CA ALA A 110 -8.12 -7.65 15.04
C ALA A 110 -8.81 -6.53 15.83
N GLN A 111 -8.23 -5.32 15.74
CA GLN A 111 -8.72 -4.14 16.45
C GLN A 111 -8.89 -2.96 15.49
N LEU A 112 -9.95 -2.20 15.68
CA LEU A 112 -10.17 -0.95 14.98
C LEU A 112 -9.34 0.15 15.62
N VAL A 113 -8.69 0.96 14.78
CA VAL A 113 -8.00 2.18 15.20
C VAL A 113 -8.60 3.36 14.48
N PRO A 114 -9.18 4.33 15.21
CA PRO A 114 -9.89 5.45 14.59
C PRO A 114 -8.93 6.40 13.86
N LEU A 115 -7.66 6.44 14.28
CA LEU A 115 -6.68 7.35 13.69
C LEU A 115 -5.28 6.76 13.64
N ILE A 116 -4.83 6.45 12.43
CA ILE A 116 -3.43 6.13 12.13
C ILE A 116 -2.80 7.38 11.52
N SER A 117 -1.73 7.88 12.15
CA SER A 117 -1.02 9.06 11.67
C SER A 117 0.32 8.67 11.05
N PRO A 118 0.62 9.12 9.81
CA PRO A 118 1.93 8.89 9.19
C PRO A 118 3.09 9.41 10.05
N ARG A 119 2.89 10.53 10.76
CA ARG A 119 3.92 11.11 11.63
C ARG A 119 4.36 10.15 12.75
N SER A 120 3.43 9.40 13.33
CA SER A 120 3.73 8.44 14.40
C SER A 120 4.46 7.18 13.90
N TRP A 121 4.46 6.96 12.58
CA TRP A 121 5.12 5.84 11.92
C TRP A 121 6.38 6.24 11.14
N GLY A 122 6.73 7.53 11.11
CA GLY A 122 7.91 8.05 10.38
C GLY A 122 7.66 8.24 8.88
N GLY A 123 6.38 8.40 8.46
CA GLY A 123 5.98 8.68 7.09
C GLY A 123 4.95 7.72 6.51
N TRP A 124 4.69 7.88 5.22
CA TRP A 124 3.79 7.01 4.44
C TRP A 124 4.51 5.76 3.95
N GLY A 125 3.73 4.78 3.50
CA GLY A 125 4.20 3.54 2.90
C GLY A 125 4.37 2.40 3.91
N TYR A 126 5.21 1.43 3.53
CA TYR A 126 5.55 0.29 4.37
C TYR A 126 6.59 0.71 5.41
N ARG A 127 6.25 0.58 6.69
CA ARG A 127 7.08 1.01 7.81
C ARG A 127 7.20 -0.10 8.84
N TRP A 128 8.36 -0.16 9.47
CA TRP A 128 8.61 -1.05 10.58
C TRP A 128 9.15 -0.27 11.78
N ARG A 129 8.62 -0.56 12.95
CA ARG A 129 9.13 -0.02 14.21
C ARG A 129 9.19 -1.13 15.26
N PRO A 130 10.30 -1.27 16.01
CA PRO A 130 10.47 -2.33 17.02
C PRO A 130 9.32 -2.37 18.03
N GLU A 131 8.86 -1.21 18.49
CA GLU A 131 7.85 -1.07 19.53
C GLU A 131 6.41 -1.28 19.03
N LYS A 132 6.15 -1.01 17.76
CA LYS A 132 4.79 -1.00 17.18
C LYS A 132 4.55 -2.09 16.14
N GLY A 133 5.62 -2.76 15.70
CA GLY A 133 5.55 -3.75 14.64
C GLY A 133 5.61 -3.15 13.24
N THR A 134 4.96 -3.80 12.29
CA THR A 134 4.93 -3.40 10.87
C THR A 134 3.65 -2.63 10.57
N ALA A 135 3.75 -1.59 9.74
CA ALA A 135 2.59 -0.84 9.28
C ALA A 135 2.64 -0.55 7.79
N VAL A 136 1.45 -0.47 7.19
CA VAL A 136 1.21 0.09 5.86
C VAL A 136 0.34 1.32 6.02
N VAL A 137 0.96 2.48 5.93
CA VAL A 137 0.31 3.77 6.16
C VAL A 137 0.20 4.53 4.84
N VAL A 138 -0.99 4.56 4.25
CA VAL A 138 -1.24 5.24 2.96
C VAL A 138 -1.73 6.66 3.18
N ARG A 139 -2.55 6.86 4.19
CA ARG A 139 -3.13 8.17 4.53
C ARG A 139 -3.30 8.31 6.04
N ARG A 140 -3.53 9.54 6.48
CA ARG A 140 -4.04 9.78 7.83
C ARG A 140 -5.51 9.40 7.88
N GLY A 141 -5.90 8.55 8.83
CA GLY A 141 -7.28 8.13 8.97
C GLY A 141 -7.45 6.80 9.69
N PRO A 142 -8.65 6.23 9.62
CA PRO A 142 -8.94 4.99 10.30
C PRO A 142 -8.21 3.80 9.66
N GLY A 143 -8.08 2.73 10.42
CA GLY A 143 -7.49 1.49 9.96
C GLY A 143 -7.63 0.39 10.99
N ILE A 144 -6.90 -0.69 10.78
CA ILE A 144 -6.92 -1.87 11.62
C ILE A 144 -5.53 -2.23 12.12
N ILE A 145 -5.49 -2.80 13.33
CA ILE A 145 -4.34 -3.52 13.86
C ILE A 145 -4.70 -5.00 13.88
N ILE A 146 -3.84 -5.80 13.29
CA ILE A 146 -3.92 -7.26 13.31
C ILE A 146 -2.86 -7.72 14.30
N ASP A 147 -3.31 -8.33 15.39
CA ASP A 147 -2.45 -8.93 16.39
C ASP A 147 -2.07 -10.35 15.94
N LEU A 148 -0.77 -10.64 15.93
CA LEU A 148 -0.23 -11.95 15.54
C LEU A 148 0.15 -12.74 16.80
N GLY A 149 -0.06 -14.06 16.76
CA GLY A 149 0.21 -14.95 17.91
C GLY A 149 1.66 -14.92 18.41
N SER A 150 2.58 -14.36 17.61
CA SER A 150 3.98 -14.11 17.99
C SER A 150 4.20 -12.82 18.81
N GLY A 151 3.14 -12.12 19.22
CA GLY A 151 3.21 -10.82 19.86
C GLY A 151 3.52 -9.65 18.92
N ARG A 152 3.70 -9.92 17.64
CA ARG A 152 3.90 -8.89 16.60
C ARG A 152 2.57 -8.29 16.18
N ARG A 153 2.61 -7.04 15.73
CA ARG A 153 1.44 -6.31 15.24
C ARG A 153 1.63 -5.89 13.79
N PHE A 154 0.55 -5.98 13.04
CA PHE A 154 0.50 -5.45 11.69
C PHE A 154 -0.62 -4.42 11.59
N THR A 155 -0.26 -3.18 11.23
CA THR A 155 -1.19 -2.05 11.14
C THR A 155 -1.41 -1.66 9.69
N VAL A 156 -2.65 -1.44 9.27
CA VAL A 156 -2.94 -0.98 7.92
C VAL A 156 -4.08 0.04 7.91
N THR A 157 -3.92 1.11 7.13
CA THR A 157 -4.99 2.08 6.88
C THR A 157 -5.97 1.52 5.86
N VAL A 158 -7.26 1.52 6.19
CA VAL A 158 -8.36 1.08 5.31
C VAL A 158 -9.52 2.05 5.38
N ASP A 159 -10.35 2.09 4.35
CA ASP A 159 -11.51 3.00 4.29
C ASP A 159 -12.68 2.46 5.13
N ASP A 160 -12.83 1.13 5.20
CA ASP A 160 -13.83 0.43 6.01
C ASP A 160 -13.16 -0.51 7.03
N PRO A 161 -12.68 0.02 8.18
CA PRO A 161 -12.03 -0.79 9.20
C PRO A 161 -13.03 -1.63 10.01
N GLU A 162 -14.29 -1.21 10.11
CA GLU A 162 -15.33 -1.93 10.84
C GLU A 162 -15.69 -3.23 10.13
N GLY A 163 -15.91 -3.16 8.81
CA GLY A 163 -16.14 -4.33 7.97
C GLY A 163 -14.96 -5.30 8.00
N ALA A 164 -13.73 -4.78 7.94
CA ALA A 164 -12.53 -5.61 8.04
C ALA A 164 -12.42 -6.35 9.39
N VAL A 165 -12.56 -5.62 10.50
CA VAL A 165 -12.44 -6.20 11.86
C VAL A 165 -13.55 -7.20 12.12
N SER A 166 -14.80 -6.89 11.76
CA SER A 166 -15.93 -7.81 11.94
C SER A 166 -15.73 -9.11 11.17
N THR A 167 -15.27 -9.00 9.92
CA THR A 167 -14.99 -10.17 9.07
C THR A 167 -13.85 -11.03 9.64
N ILE A 168 -12.72 -10.41 10.00
CA ILE A 168 -11.60 -11.14 10.59
C ILE A 168 -12.03 -11.84 11.87
N ARG A 169 -12.76 -11.17 12.76
CA ARG A 169 -13.24 -11.77 14.01
C ARG A 169 -14.22 -12.91 13.77
N ALA A 170 -15.13 -12.77 12.80
CA ALA A 170 -16.04 -13.85 12.44
C ALA A 170 -15.29 -15.09 11.94
N LEU A 171 -14.26 -14.89 11.10
CA LEU A 171 -13.44 -15.98 10.58
C LEU A 171 -12.59 -16.67 11.67
N LEU A 172 -12.12 -15.91 12.66
CA LEU A 172 -11.39 -16.49 13.81
C LEU A 172 -12.26 -17.34 14.73
N LEU A 173 -13.58 -17.13 14.71
CA LEU A 173 -14.54 -17.94 15.49
C LEU A 173 -15.00 -19.20 14.74
N LEU A 174 -14.75 -19.30 13.42
CA LEU A 174 -15.04 -20.50 12.64
C LEU A 174 -13.95 -21.56 12.88
N PRO A 175 -14.32 -22.85 12.97
CA PRO A 175 -13.33 -23.90 13.00
C PRO A 175 -12.50 -23.87 11.70
N PRO A 176 -11.19 -24.21 11.78
CA PRO A 176 -10.35 -24.24 10.59
C PRO A 176 -10.96 -25.20 9.55
N PRO A 177 -10.89 -24.88 8.24
CA PRO A 177 -11.41 -25.76 7.21
C PRO A 177 -10.72 -27.12 7.34
N ALA A 178 -11.54 -28.18 7.36
CA ALA A 178 -11.02 -29.56 7.38
C ALA A 178 -10.12 -29.74 6.15
N LEU A 179 -8.84 -29.97 6.39
CA LEU A 179 -7.91 -30.37 5.35
C LEU A 179 -8.30 -31.76 4.92
N ASP A 180 -9.03 -31.91 3.84
CA ASP A 180 -9.20 -33.20 3.17
C ASP A 180 -7.80 -33.68 2.76
N ARG A 181 -7.41 -34.77 3.40
CA ARG A 181 -6.18 -35.52 3.12
C ARG A 181 -6.36 -36.39 1.90
#